data_504a769d5ab4d1bfb7ab8e425b3f1a31
#
_entry.id   504a769d5ab4d1bfb7ab8e425b3f1a31
#
_cell.length_a   1.000
_cell.length_b   1.000
_cell.length_c   1.000
_cell.angle_alpha   90.00
_cell.angle_beta   90.00
_cell.angle_gamma   90.00
#
_symmetry.space_group_name_H-M   'P 1'
#
loop_
_entity.id
_entity.type
_entity.pdbx_description
1 polymer ?
#
loop_
_entity_poly.entity_id
_entity_poly.type
_entity_poly.pdbx_seq_one_letter_code
_entity_poly.pdbx_strand_id
1 'polypeptide(L)'
;TLPGGEHGLDLDDMAYLPGLHRVVVPAGQTGTLVLIDPDNNALTLIPGIAPQAVKPHGRDQGTSSAAYGADLLFASDHTDKSIAIVDPAHKRVLARAALASGSDYVRYLAEQHELWVTEPEAAQIEVFSFNAHAKPMLTPKAKISIPGGPESLVFDSAHHRAYANLWKSKTVVIDTTTHRIVSEWSNGCEGGRGLAMDAAHARLFVACKEGAISVLSLKANGKVLAHAKSGEGIDIIAYSPILHHLYVPGSKSATLTIFDVTPSNSLTPLATYPTAEHAHCVAADNQGHIYVCNPHGGGVLAFKDPEIH
;
A
#
# COMPACT_ATOMS: atom_id res chain seq x y z
N THR A 1 10.96 6.42 16.57
CA THR A 1 11.84 6.84 15.47
C THR A 1 12.50 5.60 14.88
N LEU A 2 12.57 5.49 13.57
CA LEU A 2 13.32 4.43 12.86
C LEU A 2 14.80 4.85 12.72
N PRO A 3 15.72 3.90 12.56
CA PRO A 3 17.13 4.21 12.32
C PRO A 3 17.30 5.06 11.04
N GLY A 4 18.03 6.19 11.16
CA GLY A 4 18.21 7.17 10.10
C GLY A 4 17.07 8.18 9.95
N GLY A 5 16.10 8.16 10.86
CA GLY A 5 14.94 9.03 10.87
C GLY A 5 15.07 10.31 11.67
N GLU A 6 16.25 10.66 12.17
CA GLU A 6 16.48 11.80 13.07
C GLU A 6 16.09 13.16 12.47
N HIS A 7 15.98 13.22 11.15
CA HIS A 7 15.60 14.43 10.39
C HIS A 7 14.30 14.25 9.57
N GLY A 8 13.48 13.26 9.94
CA GLY A 8 12.30 12.85 9.20
C GLY A 8 12.59 11.78 8.15
N LEU A 9 11.53 11.13 7.69
CA LEU A 9 11.58 10.09 6.64
C LEU A 9 10.44 10.32 5.64
N ASP A 10 10.73 10.10 4.36
CA ASP A 10 9.72 10.03 3.32
C ASP A 10 9.10 8.62 3.34
N LEU A 11 8.12 8.43 4.23
CA LEU A 11 7.38 7.17 4.39
C LEU A 11 6.16 7.20 3.49
N ASP A 12 5.81 6.03 2.93
CA ASP A 12 4.67 5.91 2.03
C ASP A 12 3.98 4.54 2.21
N ASP A 13 4.02 3.63 1.25
CA ASP A 13 3.26 2.37 1.22
C ASP A 13 3.78 1.36 2.25
N MET A 14 3.29 1.49 3.47
CA MET A 14 3.51 0.51 4.55
C MET A 14 2.46 -0.60 4.43
N ALA A 15 2.85 -1.84 4.71
CA ALA A 15 1.94 -2.98 4.65
C ALA A 15 2.24 -4.03 5.73
N TYR A 16 1.19 -4.68 6.23
CA TYR A 16 1.34 -5.93 6.96
C TYR A 16 1.50 -7.10 5.97
N LEU A 17 2.49 -7.92 6.19
CA LEU A 17 2.84 -9.08 5.38
C LEU A 17 2.53 -10.37 6.15
N PRO A 18 1.34 -10.97 5.99
CA PRO A 18 0.92 -12.13 6.78
C PRO A 18 1.90 -13.31 6.66
N GLY A 19 2.44 -13.56 5.47
CA GLY A 19 3.38 -14.66 5.23
C GLY A 19 4.71 -14.53 5.97
N LEU A 20 5.10 -13.33 6.40
CA LEU A 20 6.27 -13.08 7.24
C LEU A 20 5.91 -12.77 8.70
N HIS A 21 4.64 -12.53 8.99
CA HIS A 21 4.19 -11.95 10.26
C HIS A 21 4.98 -10.68 10.62
N ARG A 22 5.06 -9.72 9.66
CA ARG A 22 5.82 -8.48 9.79
C ARG A 22 5.08 -7.32 9.16
N VAL A 23 5.24 -6.14 9.72
CA VAL A 23 4.93 -4.91 9.03
C VAL A 23 6.17 -4.46 8.28
N VAL A 24 6.07 -4.28 6.98
CA VAL A 24 7.13 -3.69 6.16
C VAL A 24 6.97 -2.18 6.11
N VAL A 25 8.05 -1.49 6.38
CA VAL A 25 8.18 -0.04 6.30
C VAL A 25 9.32 0.29 5.35
N PRO A 26 9.04 0.69 4.12
CA PRO A 26 10.03 1.30 3.25
C PRO A 26 10.48 2.62 3.87
N ALA A 27 11.74 2.70 4.30
CA ALA A 27 12.23 3.83 5.09
C ALA A 27 12.83 4.96 4.22
N GLY A 28 12.15 5.25 3.10
CA GLY A 28 12.39 6.39 2.24
C GLY A 28 13.86 6.55 1.83
N GLN A 29 14.36 7.75 2.04
CA GLN A 29 15.72 8.18 1.67
C GLN A 29 16.86 7.41 2.35
N THR A 30 16.58 6.57 3.38
CA THR A 30 17.61 5.70 3.97
C THR A 30 17.99 4.54 3.06
N GLY A 31 17.17 4.24 2.05
CA GLY A 31 17.36 3.09 1.17
C GLY A 31 17.25 1.74 1.89
N THR A 32 16.53 1.69 3.00
CA THR A 32 16.41 0.51 3.87
C THR A 32 14.94 0.07 3.97
N LEU A 33 14.67 -1.23 3.94
CA LEU A 33 13.41 -1.76 4.44
C LEU A 33 13.54 -2.04 5.94
N VAL A 34 12.55 -1.63 6.70
CA VAL A 34 12.40 -1.98 8.11
C VAL A 34 11.23 -2.95 8.24
N LEU A 35 11.49 -4.12 8.82
CA LEU A 35 10.47 -5.08 9.19
C LEU A 35 10.22 -4.96 10.68
N ILE A 36 8.97 -4.69 11.06
CA ILE A 36 8.53 -4.60 12.46
C ILE A 36 7.83 -5.90 12.82
N ASP A 37 8.25 -6.52 13.91
CA ASP A 37 7.54 -7.63 14.54
C ASP A 37 6.37 -7.08 15.35
N PRO A 38 5.11 -7.38 15.01
CA PRO A 38 3.96 -6.79 15.71
C PRO A 38 3.81 -7.27 17.15
N ASP A 39 4.34 -8.43 17.52
CA ASP A 39 4.20 -8.99 18.86
C ASP A 39 5.04 -8.24 19.92
N ASN A 40 6.18 -7.66 19.50
CA ASN A 40 7.15 -7.06 20.41
C ASN A 40 7.78 -5.75 19.92
N ASN A 41 7.39 -5.26 18.75
CA ASN A 41 7.93 -4.10 18.04
C ASN A 41 9.44 -4.19 17.73
N ALA A 42 10.01 -5.40 17.69
CA ALA A 42 11.41 -5.58 17.32
C ALA A 42 11.62 -5.26 15.83
N LEU A 43 12.72 -4.55 15.54
CA LEU A 43 13.05 -4.11 14.19
C LEU A 43 14.08 -5.05 13.54
N THR A 44 13.82 -5.40 12.29
CA THR A 44 14.81 -6.02 11.41
C THR A 44 15.09 -5.08 10.25
N LEU A 45 16.36 -4.72 10.05
CA LEU A 45 16.77 -3.82 8.98
C LEU A 45 17.33 -4.61 7.81
N ILE A 46 16.90 -4.23 6.61
CA ILE A 46 17.41 -4.75 5.34
C ILE A 46 17.93 -3.56 4.51
N PRO A 47 19.21 -3.24 4.61
CA PRO A 47 19.81 -2.12 3.90
C PRO A 47 20.09 -2.45 2.42
N GLY A 48 20.41 -1.41 1.65
CA GLY A 48 20.88 -1.56 0.26
C GLY A 48 19.76 -1.77 -0.75
N ILE A 49 18.52 -1.42 -0.40
CA ILE A 49 17.41 -1.39 -1.35
C ILE A 49 17.62 -0.27 -2.36
N ALA A 50 17.96 0.91 -1.88
CA ALA A 50 18.36 2.07 -2.68
C ALA A 50 19.64 2.68 -2.11
N PRO A 51 20.41 3.47 -2.87
CA PRO A 51 21.45 4.30 -2.32
C PRO A 51 20.89 5.26 -1.26
N GLN A 52 21.61 5.47 -0.17
CA GLN A 52 21.23 6.47 0.80
C GLN A 52 21.24 7.85 0.15
N ALA A 53 20.14 8.59 0.27
CA ALA A 53 20.03 9.91 -0.34
C ALA A 53 20.93 10.92 0.34
N VAL A 54 21.59 11.76 -0.47
CA VAL A 54 22.47 12.84 0.00
C VAL A 54 21.67 14.04 0.52
N LYS A 55 20.38 14.16 0.10
CA LYS A 55 19.49 15.24 0.50
C LYS A 55 18.29 14.69 1.26
N PRO A 56 17.94 15.24 2.43
CA PRO A 56 16.68 14.94 3.07
C PRO A 56 15.52 15.46 2.20
N HIS A 57 14.43 14.69 2.12
CA HIS A 57 13.18 15.03 1.45
C HIS A 57 13.26 15.18 -0.08
N GLY A 58 13.30 14.05 -0.78
CA GLY A 58 13.14 14.00 -2.23
C GLY A 58 12.32 12.76 -2.63
N ARG A 59 11.14 12.95 -3.20
CA ARG A 59 10.26 11.86 -3.69
C ARG A 59 10.93 10.98 -4.75
N ASP A 60 12.01 11.43 -5.35
CA ASP A 60 12.74 10.72 -6.41
C ASP A 60 13.89 9.85 -5.87
N GLN A 61 13.93 9.59 -4.57
CA GLN A 61 15.05 8.87 -3.94
C GLN A 61 14.56 7.87 -2.89
N GLY A 62 15.32 6.79 -2.72
CA GLY A 62 15.06 5.80 -1.70
C GLY A 62 14.01 4.77 -2.08
N THR A 63 13.30 4.25 -1.10
CA THR A 63 12.30 3.19 -1.24
C THR A 63 10.96 3.60 -0.64
N SER A 64 9.85 3.39 -1.36
CA SER A 64 8.50 3.83 -0.95
C SER A 64 7.50 2.70 -0.80
N SER A 65 7.72 1.56 -1.47
CA SER A 65 6.76 0.45 -1.50
C SER A 65 7.48 -0.89 -1.53
N ALA A 66 6.86 -1.92 -0.92
CA ALA A 66 7.36 -3.28 -0.99
C ALA A 66 6.21 -4.30 -0.95
N ALA A 67 6.39 -5.42 -1.67
CA ALA A 67 5.50 -6.57 -1.64
C ALA A 67 6.27 -7.83 -1.21
N TYR A 68 5.53 -8.82 -0.69
CA TYR A 68 6.06 -10.13 -0.35
C TYR A 68 5.37 -11.22 -1.18
N GLY A 69 6.15 -12.13 -1.70
CA GLY A 69 5.67 -13.31 -2.38
C GLY A 69 6.79 -14.26 -2.76
N ALA A 70 6.50 -15.54 -2.90
CA ALA A 70 7.47 -16.58 -3.21
C ALA A 70 8.71 -16.53 -2.27
N ASP A 71 8.48 -16.28 -0.98
CA ASP A 71 9.48 -16.16 0.10
C ASP A 71 10.51 -15.02 -0.08
N LEU A 72 10.20 -14.05 -0.96
CA LEU A 72 11.03 -12.88 -1.25
C LEU A 72 10.27 -11.58 -1.05
N LEU A 73 11.00 -10.49 -0.86
CA LEU A 73 10.48 -9.14 -0.91
C LEU A 73 10.84 -8.49 -2.25
N PHE A 74 9.92 -7.69 -2.77
CA PHE A 74 10.10 -6.87 -3.96
C PHE A 74 9.95 -5.41 -3.53
N ALA A 75 11.02 -4.66 -3.58
CA ALA A 75 11.04 -3.30 -3.05
C ALA A 75 11.41 -2.28 -4.12
N SER A 76 10.73 -1.16 -4.12
CA SER A 76 11.01 -0.03 -5.01
C SER A 76 12.34 0.63 -4.69
N ASP A 77 13.06 1.04 -5.72
CA ASP A 77 14.21 1.94 -5.68
C ASP A 77 13.95 3.10 -6.64
N HIS A 78 13.59 4.25 -6.07
CA HIS A 78 13.28 5.46 -6.84
C HIS A 78 14.52 6.08 -7.45
N THR A 79 15.68 5.93 -6.80
CA THR A 79 16.94 6.52 -7.26
C THR A 79 17.35 5.96 -8.61
N ASP A 80 17.30 4.63 -8.74
CA ASP A 80 17.70 3.92 -9.95
C ASP A 80 16.51 3.49 -10.83
N LYS A 81 15.27 3.84 -10.42
CA LYS A 81 14.04 3.39 -11.07
C LYS A 81 14.06 1.89 -11.30
N SER A 82 14.09 1.14 -10.21
CA SER A 82 14.19 -0.32 -10.26
C SER A 82 13.41 -0.99 -9.14
N ILE A 83 13.18 -2.29 -9.28
CA ILE A 83 12.70 -3.17 -8.22
C ILE A 83 13.87 -4.02 -7.74
N ALA A 84 14.17 -3.95 -6.46
CA ALA A 84 15.08 -4.86 -5.79
C ALA A 84 14.35 -6.15 -5.39
N ILE A 85 14.90 -7.30 -5.75
CA ILE A 85 14.47 -8.63 -5.28
C ILE A 85 15.32 -8.97 -4.07
N VAL A 86 14.69 -9.20 -2.93
CA VAL A 86 15.34 -9.23 -1.62
C VAL A 86 15.05 -10.54 -0.91
N ASP A 87 16.09 -11.17 -0.37
CA ASP A 87 16.00 -12.30 0.53
C ASP A 87 15.86 -11.78 1.98
N PRO A 88 14.66 -11.86 2.58
CA PRO A 88 14.45 -11.33 3.92
C PRO A 88 15.16 -12.15 5.00
N ALA A 89 15.38 -13.44 4.80
CA ALA A 89 16.05 -14.32 5.75
C ALA A 89 17.55 -13.98 5.88
N HIS A 90 18.21 -13.69 4.75
CA HIS A 90 19.62 -13.32 4.72
C HIS A 90 19.84 -11.80 4.62
N LYS A 91 18.77 -10.99 4.62
CA LYS A 91 18.80 -9.51 4.61
C LYS A 91 19.64 -8.94 3.47
N ARG A 92 19.47 -9.46 2.25
CA ARG A 92 20.30 -9.07 1.11
C ARG A 92 19.48 -8.93 -0.18
N VAL A 93 19.92 -8.02 -1.03
CA VAL A 93 19.41 -7.89 -2.41
C VAL A 93 20.03 -9.01 -3.25
N LEU A 94 19.20 -9.75 -3.98
CA LEU A 94 19.59 -10.85 -4.86
C LEU A 94 19.72 -10.40 -6.31
N ALA A 95 18.81 -9.54 -6.77
CA ALA A 95 18.76 -9.04 -8.14
C ALA A 95 17.98 -7.73 -8.21
N ARG A 96 18.01 -7.09 -9.37
CA ARG A 96 17.24 -5.88 -9.67
C ARG A 96 16.62 -5.99 -11.06
N ALA A 97 15.46 -5.34 -11.24
CA ALA A 97 14.81 -5.17 -12.52
C ALA A 97 14.55 -3.67 -12.75
N ALA A 98 14.90 -3.17 -13.93
CA ALA A 98 14.67 -1.78 -14.28
C ALA A 98 13.18 -1.52 -14.53
N LEU A 99 12.72 -0.31 -14.16
CA LEU A 99 11.40 0.24 -14.42
C LEU A 99 11.48 1.33 -15.49
N ALA A 100 10.36 1.59 -16.13
CA ALA A 100 10.27 2.69 -17.10
C ALA A 100 10.21 4.06 -16.41
N SER A 101 9.65 4.14 -15.21
CA SER A 101 9.47 5.38 -14.46
C SER A 101 9.57 5.14 -12.94
N GLY A 102 9.38 6.21 -12.15
CA GLY A 102 9.25 6.09 -10.70
C GLY A 102 8.01 5.28 -10.34
N SER A 103 8.19 4.34 -9.42
CA SER A 103 7.12 3.47 -8.92
C SER A 103 6.36 4.13 -7.78
N ASP A 104 5.13 3.69 -7.55
CA ASP A 104 4.32 4.06 -6.41
C ASP A 104 3.96 2.80 -5.60
N TYR A 105 3.02 1.98 -6.07
CA TYR A 105 2.66 0.71 -5.44
C TYR A 105 3.34 -0.47 -6.11
N VAL A 106 3.88 -1.38 -5.28
CA VAL A 106 4.42 -2.68 -5.70
C VAL A 106 3.53 -3.77 -5.12
N ARG A 107 2.98 -4.64 -5.96
CA ARG A 107 2.09 -5.73 -5.52
C ARG A 107 2.42 -7.04 -6.22
N TYR A 108 2.44 -8.13 -5.44
CA TYR A 108 2.71 -9.47 -5.98
C TYR A 108 1.41 -10.28 -6.11
N LEU A 109 1.13 -10.74 -7.31
CA LEU A 109 -0.01 -11.60 -7.63
C LEU A 109 0.47 -13.05 -7.64
N ALA A 110 0.20 -13.76 -6.54
CA ALA A 110 0.78 -15.09 -6.27
C ALA A 110 0.32 -16.15 -7.29
N GLU A 111 -0.95 -16.16 -7.67
CA GLU A 111 -1.53 -17.17 -8.55
C GLU A 111 -0.94 -17.15 -9.97
N GLN A 112 -0.41 -16.02 -10.39
CA GLN A 112 0.17 -15.85 -11.72
C GLN A 112 1.70 -15.70 -11.68
N HIS A 113 2.28 -15.68 -10.49
CA HIS A 113 3.70 -15.36 -10.28
C HIS A 113 4.08 -14.04 -10.97
N GLU A 114 3.28 -12.99 -10.74
CA GLU A 114 3.49 -11.68 -11.34
C GLU A 114 3.75 -10.61 -10.29
N LEU A 115 4.63 -9.68 -10.63
CA LEU A 115 4.80 -8.43 -9.92
C LEU A 115 4.20 -7.30 -10.75
N TRP A 116 3.30 -6.54 -10.14
CA TRP A 116 2.68 -5.37 -10.73
C TRP A 116 3.19 -4.12 -10.03
N VAL A 117 3.60 -3.14 -10.81
CA VAL A 117 4.17 -1.89 -10.33
C VAL A 117 3.41 -0.72 -10.94
N THR A 118 2.82 0.12 -10.11
CA THR A 118 2.19 1.35 -10.58
C THR A 118 3.25 2.42 -10.81
N GLU A 119 3.14 3.12 -11.93
CA GLU A 119 4.01 4.21 -12.36
C GLU A 119 3.16 5.42 -12.75
N PRO A 120 2.74 6.23 -11.75
CA PRO A 120 1.79 7.32 -11.98
C PRO A 120 2.25 8.38 -12.97
N GLU A 121 3.54 8.75 -12.93
CA GLU A 121 4.11 9.74 -13.87
C GLU A 121 4.11 9.25 -15.31
N ALA A 122 4.29 7.95 -15.53
CA ALA A 122 4.20 7.32 -16.84
C ALA A 122 2.76 6.94 -17.21
N ALA A 123 1.78 7.19 -16.32
CA ALA A 123 0.38 6.82 -16.49
C ALA A 123 0.20 5.35 -16.91
N GLN A 124 0.88 4.44 -16.21
CA GLN A 124 0.87 3.01 -16.52
C GLN A 124 1.05 2.13 -15.28
N ILE A 125 0.73 0.85 -15.46
CA ILE A 125 1.16 -0.25 -14.59
C ILE A 125 2.10 -1.13 -15.41
N GLU A 126 3.32 -1.37 -14.94
CA GLU A 126 4.19 -2.41 -15.49
C GLU A 126 3.91 -3.75 -14.81
N VAL A 127 3.84 -4.79 -15.60
CA VAL A 127 3.66 -6.18 -15.15
C VAL A 127 4.89 -6.99 -15.52
N PHE A 128 5.43 -7.68 -14.53
CA PHE A 128 6.57 -8.57 -14.69
C PHE A 128 6.16 -10.00 -14.34
N SER A 129 6.60 -10.98 -15.12
CA SER A 129 6.61 -12.37 -14.68
C SER A 129 7.79 -12.60 -13.74
N PHE A 130 7.54 -13.28 -12.64
CA PHE A 130 8.56 -13.64 -11.66
C PHE A 130 8.98 -15.10 -11.83
N ASN A 131 10.28 -15.34 -11.83
CA ASN A 131 10.87 -16.66 -11.83
C ASN A 131 11.83 -16.79 -10.63
N ALA A 132 11.50 -17.75 -9.73
CA ALA A 132 12.25 -18.00 -8.50
C ALA A 132 13.42 -19.00 -8.66
N HIS A 133 13.62 -19.62 -9.85
CA HIS A 133 14.66 -20.63 -10.03
C HIS A 133 16.05 -20.02 -9.94
N ALA A 134 17.01 -20.80 -9.46
CA ALA A 134 18.46 -20.57 -9.28
C ALA A 134 18.97 -19.11 -9.17
N LYS A 135 18.45 -18.20 -9.98
CA LYS A 135 18.61 -16.73 -9.88
C LYS A 135 17.23 -16.10 -10.01
N PRO A 136 16.69 -15.51 -8.94
CA PRO A 136 15.39 -14.85 -9.00
C PRO A 136 15.43 -13.69 -10.01
N MET A 137 14.43 -13.62 -10.88
CA MET A 137 14.39 -12.66 -11.97
C MET A 137 12.98 -12.18 -12.25
N LEU A 138 12.85 -10.90 -12.50
CA LEU A 138 11.66 -10.26 -13.06
C LEU A 138 11.87 -10.04 -14.56
N THR A 139 10.93 -10.50 -15.36
CA THR A 139 10.94 -10.31 -16.82
C THR A 139 9.72 -9.47 -17.21
N PRO A 140 9.88 -8.36 -17.94
CA PRO A 140 8.75 -7.56 -18.41
C PRO A 140 7.75 -8.42 -19.19
N LYS A 141 6.46 -8.30 -18.86
CA LYS A 141 5.37 -9.08 -19.44
C LYS A 141 4.32 -8.22 -20.13
N ALA A 142 3.86 -7.16 -19.48
CA ALA A 142 2.86 -6.27 -20.04
C ALA A 142 3.03 -4.84 -19.51
N LYS A 143 2.47 -3.87 -20.24
CA LYS A 143 2.27 -2.50 -19.82
C LYS A 143 0.80 -2.15 -20.01
N ILE A 144 0.16 -1.68 -18.94
CA ILE A 144 -1.23 -1.30 -18.92
C ILE A 144 -1.28 0.21 -18.84
N SER A 145 -1.76 0.87 -19.88
CA SER A 145 -1.92 2.33 -19.90
C SER A 145 -3.09 2.74 -18.99
N ILE A 146 -2.83 3.65 -18.05
CA ILE A 146 -3.79 4.15 -17.06
C ILE A 146 -3.77 5.70 -17.09
N PRO A 147 -4.36 6.34 -18.08
CA PRO A 147 -4.41 7.80 -18.13
C PRO A 147 -5.12 8.40 -16.90
N GLY A 148 -4.47 9.33 -16.25
CA GLY A 148 -4.97 9.94 -15.00
C GLY A 148 -4.42 9.32 -13.72
N GLY A 149 -3.32 8.63 -13.84
CA GLY A 149 -2.58 7.97 -12.76
C GLY A 149 -2.92 6.50 -12.71
N PRO A 150 -2.18 5.59 -12.11
CA PRO A 150 -2.67 4.66 -11.12
C PRO A 150 -2.19 5.11 -9.75
N GLU A 151 -3.13 5.31 -8.81
CA GLU A 151 -2.85 5.84 -7.47
C GLU A 151 -2.84 4.78 -6.37
N SER A 152 -3.23 3.58 -6.70
CA SER A 152 -3.27 2.44 -5.76
C SER A 152 -3.47 1.16 -6.55
N LEU A 153 -3.29 0.02 -5.89
CA LEU A 153 -3.47 -1.28 -6.54
C LEU A 153 -3.84 -2.34 -5.51
N VAL A 154 -4.97 -3.01 -5.73
CA VAL A 154 -5.38 -4.20 -4.96
C VAL A 154 -5.86 -5.30 -5.88
N PHE A 155 -5.66 -6.57 -5.49
CA PHE A 155 -6.06 -7.73 -6.26
C PHE A 155 -7.27 -8.45 -5.65
N ASP A 156 -8.22 -8.81 -6.50
CA ASP A 156 -9.26 -9.80 -6.25
C ASP A 156 -8.89 -11.07 -7.04
N SER A 157 -8.03 -11.87 -6.46
CA SER A 157 -7.50 -13.08 -7.08
C SER A 157 -8.60 -14.08 -7.43
N ALA A 158 -9.62 -14.19 -6.59
CA ALA A 158 -10.73 -15.12 -6.81
C ALA A 158 -11.53 -14.81 -8.08
N HIS A 159 -11.57 -13.56 -8.51
CA HIS A 159 -12.30 -13.13 -9.71
C HIS A 159 -11.38 -12.70 -10.85
N HIS A 160 -10.08 -12.90 -10.73
CA HIS A 160 -9.07 -12.44 -11.70
C HIS A 160 -9.19 -10.94 -12.03
N ARG A 161 -9.31 -10.10 -10.99
CA ARG A 161 -9.42 -8.65 -11.11
C ARG A 161 -8.36 -7.93 -10.29
N ALA A 162 -7.97 -6.78 -10.82
CA ALA A 162 -7.22 -5.76 -10.08
C ALA A 162 -7.99 -4.46 -10.14
N TYR A 163 -7.88 -3.67 -9.08
CA TYR A 163 -8.50 -2.35 -8.97
C TYR A 163 -7.42 -1.32 -8.71
N ALA A 164 -7.47 -0.21 -9.44
CA ALA A 164 -6.61 0.94 -9.23
C ALA A 164 -7.43 2.23 -9.29
N ASN A 165 -7.17 3.16 -8.38
CA ASN A 165 -7.79 4.48 -8.43
C ASN A 165 -7.09 5.36 -9.46
N LEU A 166 -7.83 6.30 -10.02
CA LEU A 166 -7.29 7.47 -10.67
C LEU A 166 -7.33 8.63 -9.68
N TRP A 167 -6.47 9.63 -9.85
CA TRP A 167 -6.38 10.79 -8.95
C TRP A 167 -7.66 11.65 -8.84
N LYS A 168 -8.69 11.28 -9.56
CA LYS A 168 -10.01 11.90 -9.55
C LYS A 168 -11.06 10.91 -9.04
N SER A 169 -12.23 10.98 -9.60
CA SER A 169 -13.45 10.29 -9.14
C SER A 169 -13.63 8.89 -9.74
N LYS A 170 -12.57 8.21 -10.16
CA LYS A 170 -12.70 6.93 -10.86
C LYS A 170 -11.78 5.84 -10.30
N THR A 171 -12.27 4.60 -10.42
CA THR A 171 -11.53 3.36 -10.19
C THR A 171 -11.58 2.53 -11.47
N VAL A 172 -10.44 2.10 -11.96
CA VAL A 172 -10.35 1.17 -13.10
C VAL A 172 -10.35 -0.26 -12.61
N VAL A 173 -10.99 -1.13 -13.38
CA VAL A 173 -11.04 -2.58 -13.19
C VAL A 173 -10.22 -3.22 -14.28
N ILE A 174 -9.24 -4.00 -13.89
CA ILE A 174 -8.30 -4.64 -14.80
C ILE A 174 -8.50 -6.16 -14.70
N ASP A 175 -8.57 -6.82 -15.82
CA ASP A 175 -8.53 -8.29 -15.89
C ASP A 175 -7.07 -8.73 -15.77
N THR A 176 -6.75 -9.50 -14.72
CA THR A 176 -5.37 -9.89 -14.43
C THR A 176 -4.83 -10.95 -15.39
N THR A 177 -5.68 -11.69 -16.08
CA THR A 177 -5.27 -12.71 -17.07
C THR A 177 -4.88 -12.07 -18.41
N THR A 178 -5.67 -11.07 -18.84
CA THR A 178 -5.46 -10.42 -20.14
C THR A 178 -4.68 -9.12 -20.05
N HIS A 179 -4.43 -8.60 -18.83
CA HIS A 179 -3.78 -7.31 -18.54
C HIS A 179 -4.49 -6.13 -19.24
N ARG A 180 -5.83 -6.16 -19.28
CA ARG A 180 -6.64 -5.13 -19.94
C ARG A 180 -7.61 -4.49 -18.97
N ILE A 181 -7.84 -3.18 -19.12
CA ILE A 181 -8.94 -2.50 -18.45
C ILE A 181 -10.24 -3.05 -19.05
N VAL A 182 -11.12 -3.55 -18.19
CA VAL A 182 -12.41 -4.12 -18.55
C VAL A 182 -13.59 -3.25 -18.12
N SER A 183 -13.38 -2.34 -17.17
CA SER A 183 -14.40 -1.41 -16.70
C SER A 183 -13.76 -0.21 -16.01
N GLU A 184 -14.53 0.86 -15.90
CA GLU A 184 -14.19 2.07 -15.16
C GLU A 184 -15.43 2.50 -14.37
N TRP A 185 -15.27 2.69 -13.06
CA TRP A 185 -16.36 3.02 -12.14
C TRP A 185 -16.20 4.41 -11.56
N SER A 186 -17.29 5.11 -11.35
CA SER A 186 -17.27 6.28 -10.46
C SER A 186 -17.09 5.81 -9.02
N ASN A 187 -16.10 6.33 -8.32
CA ASN A 187 -15.79 5.91 -6.96
C ASN A 187 -16.37 6.82 -5.87
N GLY A 188 -17.04 7.90 -6.26
CA GLY A 188 -17.69 8.81 -5.31
C GLY A 188 -16.75 9.77 -4.58
N CYS A 189 -15.46 9.82 -4.94
CA CYS A 189 -14.50 10.78 -4.42
C CYS A 189 -14.25 11.92 -5.40
N GLU A 190 -13.83 13.09 -4.92
CA GLU A 190 -13.22 14.14 -5.75
C GLU A 190 -11.76 13.80 -6.08
N GLY A 191 -11.04 13.25 -5.12
CA GLY A 191 -9.66 12.81 -5.25
C GLY A 191 -9.45 11.41 -4.69
N GLY A 192 -9.66 10.38 -5.53
CA GLY A 192 -9.41 8.97 -5.15
C GLY A 192 -7.95 8.75 -4.79
N ARG A 193 -7.71 7.98 -3.73
CA ARG A 193 -6.41 7.61 -3.20
C ARG A 193 -6.35 6.10 -2.95
N GLY A 194 -5.85 5.67 -1.82
CA GLY A 194 -5.66 4.29 -1.45
C GLY A 194 -6.92 3.43 -1.53
N LEU A 195 -6.70 2.14 -1.70
CA LEU A 195 -7.74 1.10 -1.76
C LEU A 195 -7.50 0.06 -0.67
N ALA A 196 -8.60 -0.43 -0.09
CA ALA A 196 -8.60 -1.66 0.68
C ALA A 196 -9.81 -2.51 0.28
N MET A 197 -9.74 -3.82 0.44
CA MET A 197 -10.76 -4.73 -0.04
C MET A 197 -11.23 -5.68 1.05
N ASP A 198 -12.56 -5.84 1.14
CA ASP A 198 -13.23 -6.91 1.85
C ASP A 198 -13.76 -7.92 0.82
N ALA A 199 -12.93 -8.89 0.51
CA ALA A 199 -13.25 -9.90 -0.49
C ALA A 199 -14.45 -10.77 -0.06
N ALA A 200 -14.57 -11.08 1.23
CA ALA A 200 -15.65 -11.93 1.75
C ALA A 200 -17.03 -11.33 1.51
N HIS A 201 -17.16 -10.00 1.62
CA HIS A 201 -18.42 -9.28 1.40
C HIS A 201 -18.46 -8.57 0.05
N ALA A 202 -17.45 -8.77 -0.81
CA ALA A 202 -17.33 -8.16 -2.14
C ALA A 202 -17.45 -6.63 -2.10
N ARG A 203 -16.64 -5.99 -1.24
CA ARG A 203 -16.58 -4.54 -1.03
C ARG A 203 -15.19 -4.01 -1.32
N LEU A 204 -15.15 -2.83 -1.92
CA LEU A 204 -13.93 -2.06 -2.11
C LEU A 204 -14.07 -0.74 -1.36
N PHE A 205 -13.14 -0.44 -0.48
CA PHE A 205 -13.03 0.83 0.22
C PHE A 205 -12.11 1.73 -0.56
N VAL A 206 -12.56 2.96 -0.80
CA VAL A 206 -11.81 3.99 -1.51
C VAL A 206 -11.55 5.15 -0.57
N ALA A 207 -10.29 5.46 -0.36
CA ALA A 207 -9.88 6.67 0.34
C ALA A 207 -10.10 7.89 -0.55
N CYS A 208 -10.75 8.91 0.01
CA CYS A 208 -10.98 10.19 -0.67
C CYS A 208 -10.16 11.28 0.04
N LYS A 209 -9.28 11.94 -0.69
CA LYS A 209 -8.37 12.99 -0.19
C LYS A 209 -9.09 14.09 0.61
N GLU A 210 -10.33 14.37 0.25
CA GLU A 210 -11.21 15.34 0.89
C GLU A 210 -11.76 14.95 2.27
N GLY A 211 -11.35 13.78 2.80
CA GLY A 211 -11.74 13.34 4.15
C GLY A 211 -12.99 12.46 4.18
N ALA A 212 -13.17 11.65 3.16
CA ALA A 212 -14.25 10.66 3.12
C ALA A 212 -13.73 9.27 2.74
N ILE A 213 -14.50 8.25 3.09
CA ILE A 213 -14.36 6.89 2.58
C ILE A 213 -15.61 6.57 1.77
N SER A 214 -15.40 6.05 0.56
CA SER A 214 -16.47 5.50 -0.27
C SER A 214 -16.42 3.97 -0.23
N VAL A 215 -17.56 3.32 -0.11
CA VAL A 215 -17.70 1.86 -0.15
C VAL A 215 -18.35 1.47 -1.46
N LEU A 216 -17.64 0.70 -2.28
CA LEU A 216 -18.13 0.24 -3.58
C LEU A 216 -18.48 -1.24 -3.55
N SER A 217 -19.53 -1.61 -4.28
CA SER A 217 -19.92 -3.00 -4.48
C SER A 217 -19.16 -3.64 -5.64
N LEU A 218 -18.40 -4.70 -5.38
CA LEU A 218 -17.78 -5.49 -6.43
C LEU A 218 -18.81 -6.31 -7.23
N LYS A 219 -19.93 -6.69 -6.59
CA LYS A 219 -21.03 -7.43 -7.25
C LYS A 219 -21.92 -6.57 -8.14
N ALA A 220 -21.96 -5.27 -7.88
CA ALA A 220 -22.84 -4.32 -8.59
C ALA A 220 -22.03 -3.29 -9.40
N ASN A 221 -20.94 -3.72 -10.03
CA ASN A 221 -20.13 -2.92 -10.94
C ASN A 221 -19.71 -1.56 -10.37
N GLY A 222 -19.20 -1.57 -9.14
CA GLY A 222 -18.72 -0.35 -8.48
C GLY A 222 -19.81 0.60 -7.98
N LYS A 223 -21.08 0.12 -7.86
CA LYS A 223 -22.14 0.94 -7.24
C LYS A 223 -21.69 1.38 -5.85
N VAL A 224 -21.74 2.66 -5.57
CA VAL A 224 -21.52 3.23 -4.25
C VAL A 224 -22.59 2.74 -3.29
N LEU A 225 -22.18 2.08 -2.22
CA LEU A 225 -23.07 1.53 -1.18
C LEU A 225 -23.20 2.49 0.00
N ALA A 226 -22.12 3.15 0.37
CA ALA A 226 -22.06 4.06 1.51
C ALA A 226 -20.93 5.07 1.37
N HIS A 227 -21.03 6.14 2.16
CA HIS A 227 -19.94 7.09 2.43
C HIS A 227 -19.81 7.30 3.93
N ALA A 228 -18.58 7.48 4.40
CA ALA A 228 -18.31 7.92 5.78
C ALA A 228 -17.35 9.10 5.76
N LYS A 229 -17.50 10.01 6.73
CA LYS A 229 -16.56 11.11 6.95
C LYS A 229 -15.43 10.64 7.84
N SER A 230 -14.23 11.13 7.57
CA SER A 230 -13.02 10.92 8.37
C SER A 230 -12.18 12.20 8.40
N GLY A 231 -10.95 12.12 8.89
CA GLY A 231 -9.98 13.21 8.81
C GLY A 231 -9.59 13.51 7.35
N GLU A 232 -9.22 14.75 7.07
CA GLU A 232 -8.76 15.17 5.74
C GLU A 232 -7.33 14.72 5.43
N GLY A 233 -7.03 14.61 4.15
CA GLY A 233 -5.71 14.20 3.64
C GLY A 233 -5.50 12.70 3.77
N ILE A 234 -6.56 11.91 3.58
CA ILE A 234 -6.47 10.45 3.52
C ILE A 234 -5.68 10.06 2.29
N ASP A 235 -4.80 9.09 2.47
CA ASP A 235 -4.04 8.48 1.38
C ASP A 235 -4.14 6.96 1.49
N ILE A 236 -3.28 6.29 2.20
CA ILE A 236 -3.30 4.83 2.34
C ILE A 236 -4.22 4.42 3.49
N ILE A 237 -5.03 3.41 3.26
CA ILE A 237 -5.95 2.81 4.23
C ILE A 237 -5.67 1.31 4.36
N ALA A 238 -6.00 0.73 5.52
CA ALA A 238 -5.87 -0.70 5.75
C ALA A 238 -7.18 -1.29 6.29
N TYR A 239 -7.46 -2.53 5.91
CA TYR A 239 -8.64 -3.27 6.39
C TYR A 239 -8.22 -4.60 7.02
N SER A 240 -8.74 -4.89 8.20
CA SER A 240 -8.61 -6.20 8.85
C SER A 240 -9.86 -7.05 8.55
N PRO A 241 -9.73 -8.14 7.76
CA PRO A 241 -10.87 -9.01 7.47
C PRO A 241 -11.31 -9.87 8.67
N ILE A 242 -10.50 -9.95 9.71
CA ILE A 242 -10.82 -10.70 10.93
C ILE A 242 -11.58 -9.83 11.93
N LEU A 243 -11.16 -8.59 12.09
CA LEU A 243 -11.79 -7.64 13.01
C LEU A 243 -12.95 -6.90 12.34
N HIS A 244 -13.02 -6.92 11.02
CA HIS A 244 -13.94 -6.11 10.21
C HIS A 244 -13.73 -4.61 10.41
N HIS A 245 -12.51 -4.18 10.70
CA HIS A 245 -12.16 -2.80 10.96
C HIS A 245 -11.39 -2.18 9.79
N LEU A 246 -11.74 -0.94 9.47
CA LEU A 246 -11.05 -0.10 8.49
C LEU A 246 -10.27 1.01 9.22
N TYR A 247 -8.99 1.12 8.95
CA TYR A 247 -8.06 2.07 9.55
C TYR A 247 -7.75 3.19 8.57
N VAL A 248 -8.04 4.42 8.97
CA VAL A 248 -8.06 5.59 8.07
C VAL A 248 -7.26 6.74 8.69
N PRO A 249 -5.99 6.93 8.29
CA PRO A 249 -5.21 8.09 8.70
C PRO A 249 -5.62 9.33 7.90
N GLY A 250 -5.72 10.47 8.57
CA GLY A 250 -5.98 11.78 7.96
C GLY A 250 -4.78 12.70 8.19
N SER A 251 -3.92 12.85 7.19
CA SER A 251 -2.62 13.55 7.32
C SER A 251 -2.74 15.03 7.66
N LYS A 252 -3.79 15.71 7.16
CA LYS A 252 -4.05 17.12 7.46
C LYS A 252 -4.72 17.31 8.81
N SER A 253 -5.56 16.36 9.22
CA SER A 253 -6.26 16.38 10.49
C SER A 253 -5.42 15.82 11.63
N ALA A 254 -4.26 15.20 11.34
CA ALA A 254 -3.41 14.51 12.30
C ALA A 254 -4.21 13.51 13.15
N THR A 255 -5.02 12.67 12.51
CA THR A 255 -5.89 11.69 13.17
C THR A 255 -5.80 10.31 12.50
N LEU A 256 -6.05 9.27 13.29
CA LEU A 256 -6.37 7.92 12.84
C LEU A 256 -7.81 7.62 13.25
N THR A 257 -8.72 7.44 12.30
CA THR A 257 -10.08 6.98 12.56
C THR A 257 -10.17 5.49 12.30
N ILE A 258 -10.75 4.74 13.22
CA ILE A 258 -11.04 3.31 13.09
C ILE A 258 -12.54 3.16 12.93
N PHE A 259 -12.96 2.45 11.88
CA PHE A 259 -14.35 2.18 11.60
C PHE A 259 -14.65 0.69 11.76
N ASP A 260 -15.76 0.35 12.42
CA ASP A 260 -16.43 -0.93 12.26
C ASP A 260 -17.15 -0.96 10.89
N VAL A 261 -16.90 -2.02 10.14
CA VAL A 261 -17.49 -2.24 8.81
C VAL A 261 -18.67 -3.19 8.95
N THR A 262 -19.85 -2.64 9.15
CA THR A 262 -21.04 -3.45 9.42
C THR A 262 -21.47 -4.32 8.23
N PRO A 263 -22.24 -5.41 8.48
CA PRO A 263 -22.82 -6.21 7.38
C PRO A 263 -23.73 -5.44 6.44
N SER A 264 -24.34 -4.33 6.92
CA SER A 264 -25.19 -3.43 6.10
C SER A 264 -24.42 -2.46 5.21
N ASN A 265 -23.08 -2.59 5.15
CA ASN A 265 -22.15 -1.73 4.42
C ASN A 265 -21.93 -0.33 5.04
N SER A 266 -22.46 -0.05 6.22
CA SER A 266 -22.15 1.20 6.91
C SER A 266 -20.79 1.14 7.58
N LEU A 267 -20.12 2.28 7.67
CA LEU A 267 -18.90 2.49 8.41
C LEU A 267 -19.26 3.25 9.69
N THR A 268 -19.13 2.61 10.84
CA THR A 268 -19.41 3.22 12.15
C THR A 268 -18.09 3.56 12.83
N PRO A 269 -17.81 4.83 13.16
CA PRO A 269 -16.57 5.16 13.87
C PRO A 269 -16.55 4.50 15.24
N LEU A 270 -15.49 3.74 15.53
CA LEU A 270 -15.21 3.14 16.84
C LEU A 270 -14.34 4.05 17.69
N ALA A 271 -13.29 4.59 17.10
CA ALA A 271 -12.34 5.45 17.79
C ALA A 271 -11.67 6.43 16.81
N THR A 272 -11.19 7.53 17.36
CA THR A 272 -10.30 8.47 16.67
C THR A 272 -9.14 8.80 17.60
N TYR A 273 -7.93 8.53 17.14
CA TYR A 273 -6.70 8.80 17.87
C TYR A 273 -5.94 9.97 17.24
N PRO A 274 -5.29 10.83 18.04
CA PRO A 274 -4.36 11.81 17.50
C PRO A 274 -3.13 11.11 16.92
N THR A 275 -2.67 11.59 15.77
CA THR A 275 -1.42 11.17 15.13
C THR A 275 -0.47 12.35 14.97
N ALA A 276 0.34 12.36 13.92
CA ALA A 276 1.19 13.49 13.56
C ALA A 276 0.69 14.13 12.26
N GLU A 277 1.06 15.37 12.03
CA GLU A 277 0.90 16.01 10.71
C GLU A 277 1.63 15.16 9.65
N HIS A 278 1.06 15.09 8.47
CA HIS A 278 1.54 14.28 7.34
C HIS A 278 1.51 12.75 7.57
N ALA A 279 0.91 12.26 8.66
CA ALA A 279 0.65 10.84 8.85
C ALA A 279 -0.44 10.37 7.88
N HIS A 280 -0.05 9.81 6.72
CA HIS A 280 -0.93 9.48 5.59
C HIS A 280 -0.96 7.99 5.27
N CYS A 281 -0.10 7.19 5.87
CA CYS A 281 0.00 5.76 5.63
C CYS A 281 -0.21 4.93 6.89
N VAL A 282 -0.79 3.74 6.72
CA VAL A 282 -1.15 2.82 7.80
C VAL A 282 -0.97 1.37 7.38
N ALA A 283 -0.49 0.55 8.31
CA ALA A 283 -0.55 -0.89 8.22
C ALA A 283 -1.19 -1.46 9.49
N ALA A 284 -2.00 -2.49 9.36
CA ALA A 284 -2.61 -3.17 10.51
C ALA A 284 -2.56 -4.68 10.31
N ASP A 285 -2.30 -5.41 11.37
CA ASP A 285 -2.44 -6.86 11.38
C ASP A 285 -3.86 -7.29 11.76
N ASN A 286 -4.09 -8.59 11.79
CA ASN A 286 -5.37 -9.17 12.16
C ASN A 286 -5.52 -9.40 13.68
N GLN A 287 -4.56 -8.93 14.48
CA GLN A 287 -4.55 -9.03 15.95
C GLN A 287 -4.70 -7.66 16.62
N GLY A 288 -4.98 -6.63 15.81
CA GLY A 288 -5.25 -5.27 16.28
C GLY A 288 -4.02 -4.43 16.57
N HIS A 289 -2.85 -4.81 16.06
CA HIS A 289 -1.70 -3.91 16.05
C HIS A 289 -1.79 -3.00 14.83
N ILE A 290 -1.67 -1.70 15.06
CA ILE A 290 -1.81 -0.67 14.03
C ILE A 290 -0.56 0.20 14.03
N TYR A 291 -0.02 0.43 12.85
CA TYR A 291 1.17 1.24 12.63
C TYR A 291 0.84 2.37 11.65
N VAL A 292 1.03 3.60 12.08
CA VAL A 292 0.79 4.80 11.26
C VAL A 292 2.11 5.51 11.05
N CYS A 293 2.40 5.91 9.82
CA CYS A 293 3.63 6.64 9.55
C CYS A 293 3.66 8.00 10.27
N ASN A 294 4.85 8.39 10.67
CA ASN A 294 5.15 9.69 11.25
C ASN A 294 6.36 10.29 10.51
N PRO A 295 6.14 10.86 9.30
CA PRO A 295 7.23 11.32 8.45
C PRO A 295 8.13 12.33 9.14
N HIS A 296 7.58 13.36 9.75
CA HIS A 296 8.36 14.39 10.44
C HIS A 296 9.08 13.88 11.69
N GLY A 297 8.47 12.93 12.41
CA GLY A 297 9.11 12.26 13.55
C GLY A 297 10.07 11.14 13.17
N GLY A 298 10.24 10.90 11.86
CA GLY A 298 11.15 9.91 11.31
C GLY A 298 10.89 8.48 11.75
N GLY A 299 9.61 8.08 11.78
CA GLY A 299 9.27 6.74 12.24
C GLY A 299 7.82 6.37 12.10
N VAL A 300 7.33 5.51 12.97
CA VAL A 300 5.95 5.05 13.02
C VAL A 300 5.37 5.21 14.41
N LEU A 301 4.08 5.47 14.48
CA LEU A 301 3.27 5.45 15.69
C LEU A 301 2.59 4.10 15.78
N ALA A 302 2.66 3.45 16.94
CA ALA A 302 2.00 2.18 17.20
C ALA A 302 0.75 2.40 18.05
N PHE A 303 -0.36 1.80 17.64
CA PHE A 303 -1.63 1.80 18.34
C PHE A 303 -2.14 0.38 18.53
N LYS A 304 -3.10 0.25 19.43
CA LYS A 304 -3.92 -0.97 19.59
C LYS A 304 -5.34 -0.67 19.14
N ASP A 305 -5.94 -1.66 18.50
CA ASP A 305 -7.36 -1.62 18.18
C ASP A 305 -8.20 -1.56 19.48
N PRO A 306 -9.22 -0.69 19.57
CA PRO A 306 -9.97 -0.48 20.81
C PRO A 306 -10.80 -1.68 21.26
N GLU A 307 -11.11 -2.62 20.37
CA GLU A 307 -11.88 -3.83 20.71
C GLU A 307 -11.01 -5.02 21.13
N ILE A 308 -9.68 -4.88 21.09
CA ILE A 308 -8.75 -5.88 21.59
C ILE A 308 -8.22 -5.52 22.96
N HIS A 309 -8.61 -6.28 23.94
CA HIS A 309 -8.23 -6.12 25.36
C HIS A 309 -7.04 -6.99 25.75
#